data_0744b0b3ddfd3bb0e0c43752e9508942
#
_entry.id   0744b0b3ddfd3bb0e0c43752e9508942
#
_cell.length_a   1.000
_cell.length_b   1.000
_cell.length_c   1.000
_cell.angle_alpha   90.00
_cell.angle_beta   90.00
_cell.angle_gamma   90.00
#
_symmetry.space_group_name_H-M   'P 1'
#
loop_
_entity.id
_entity.type
_entity.pdbx_description
1 polymer ?
#
loop_
_entity_poly.entity_id
_entity_poly.type
_entity_poly.pdbx_seq_one_letter_code
_entity_poly.pdbx_strand_id
1 'polypeptide(L)'
;VKMKYRSRWQSEVSTIGKRLEKEIVGLRIRNKRAISPEFDEINEAILEAYPAFIERAREITVQFNRYESAKGGLSSGNLRLVVSVAKKYRGRGLSFLDLIQEGNTGLMRACEKYEYRKGYKFSTYATWWIRQAISRAIAEKSRMVRLPVYMSETMSKLGGVSREHLQKKGRRPDIHEIAEELDIPAEELEAMLRLSRSPVSLSTPIGTEDDSTFGDFLEDHRIESPAEALSISALKGRMGNILETLSLREREVIKMRFGIGRDSTFT
;
A
#
# COMPACT_ATOMS: atom_id res chain seq x y z
N VAL A 1 -10.02 15.11 -4.46
CA VAL A 1 -8.97 15.94 -5.10
C VAL A 1 -9.01 17.37 -4.53
N LYS A 2 -10.15 18.07 -4.53
CA LYS A 2 -10.27 19.48 -4.04
C LYS A 2 -9.87 19.69 -2.57
N MET A 3 -10.03 18.70 -1.66
CA MET A 3 -9.69 18.87 -0.25
C MET A 3 -8.20 18.66 0.08
N LYS A 4 -7.50 17.76 -0.61
CA LYS A 4 -6.03 17.62 -0.47
C LYS A 4 -5.30 18.92 -0.88
N TYR A 5 -5.80 19.58 -1.90
CA TYR A 5 -5.27 20.89 -2.31
C TYR A 5 -5.56 21.99 -1.28
N ARG A 6 -6.72 21.95 -0.61
CA ARG A 6 -7.07 22.95 0.41
C ARG A 6 -6.19 22.86 1.67
N SER A 7 -5.94 21.66 2.21
CA SER A 7 -5.09 21.50 3.39
C SER A 7 -3.62 21.84 3.09
N ARG A 8 -3.13 21.47 1.91
CA ARG A 8 -1.79 21.81 1.46
C ARG A 8 -1.65 23.32 1.23
N TRP A 9 -2.63 23.93 0.58
CA TRP A 9 -2.66 25.38 0.37
C TRP A 9 -2.70 26.17 1.69
N GLN A 10 -3.44 25.71 2.70
CA GLN A 10 -3.50 26.35 4.01
C GLN A 10 -2.20 26.20 4.82
N SER A 11 -1.55 25.05 4.76
CA SER A 11 -0.23 24.88 5.39
C SER A 11 0.83 25.74 4.68
N GLU A 12 0.77 25.84 3.38
CA GLU A 12 1.65 26.69 2.57
C GLU A 12 1.38 28.17 2.84
N VAL A 13 0.12 28.63 2.88
CA VAL A 13 -0.25 30.02 3.21
C VAL A 13 0.14 30.38 4.65
N SER A 14 -0.07 29.48 5.62
CA SER A 14 0.36 29.68 7.01
C SER A 14 1.89 29.75 7.13
N THR A 15 2.60 28.93 6.38
CA THR A 15 4.08 28.88 6.38
C THR A 15 4.65 30.13 5.69
N ILE A 16 4.09 30.52 4.55
CA ILE A 16 4.44 31.73 3.82
C ILE A 16 4.12 32.96 4.68
N GLY A 17 2.94 33.01 5.33
CA GLY A 17 2.56 34.10 6.23
C GLY A 17 3.54 34.27 7.39
N LYS A 18 3.94 33.19 8.07
CA LYS A 18 4.93 33.24 9.16
C LYS A 18 6.33 33.62 8.67
N ARG A 19 6.70 33.21 7.47
CA ARG A 19 7.99 33.59 6.84
C ARG A 19 8.01 35.06 6.47
N LEU A 20 6.96 35.56 5.82
CA LEU A 20 6.79 36.98 5.50
C LEU A 20 6.70 37.85 6.77
N GLU A 21 6.02 37.39 7.82
CA GLU A 21 5.96 38.09 9.10
C GLU A 21 7.37 38.22 9.76
N LYS A 22 8.19 37.17 9.73
CA LYS A 22 9.58 37.21 10.18
C LYS A 22 10.46 38.13 9.32
N GLU A 23 10.31 38.10 8.02
CA GLU A 23 11.06 38.96 7.08
C GLU A 23 10.67 40.42 7.25
N ILE A 24 9.38 40.73 7.37
CA ILE A 24 8.88 42.12 7.59
C ILE A 24 9.28 42.67 8.94
N VAL A 25 9.22 41.86 10.02
CA VAL A 25 9.73 42.22 11.34
C VAL A 25 11.25 42.47 11.26
N GLY A 26 11.98 41.64 10.55
CA GLY A 26 13.41 41.83 10.29
C GLY A 26 13.73 43.11 9.49
N LEU A 27 12.94 43.41 8.48
CA LEU A 27 13.08 44.63 7.67
C LEU A 27 12.64 45.91 8.43
N ARG A 28 11.58 45.86 9.25
CA ARG A 28 11.16 46.96 10.15
C ARG A 28 12.23 47.31 11.20
N ILE A 29 12.97 46.32 11.67
CA ILE A 29 14.09 46.52 12.61
C ILE A 29 15.30 47.10 11.91
N ARG A 30 15.56 46.77 10.62
CA ARG A 30 16.70 47.25 9.87
C ARG A 30 16.53 48.64 9.24
N ASN A 31 15.34 49.02 8.84
CA ASN A 31 15.12 50.27 8.10
C ASN A 31 13.82 50.98 8.52
N LYS A 32 13.91 51.93 9.42
CA LYS A 32 12.82 52.83 9.78
C LYS A 32 12.37 53.80 8.63
N ARG A 33 12.97 53.75 7.43
CA ARG A 33 12.74 54.74 6.37
C ARG A 33 12.71 54.29 4.90
N ALA A 34 12.77 52.99 4.60
CA ALA A 34 12.65 52.56 3.20
C ALA A 34 11.59 51.42 3.11
N ILE A 35 10.47 51.76 2.46
CA ILE A 35 9.59 50.80 1.83
C ILE A 35 10.41 50.22 0.70
N SER A 36 10.83 48.94 0.79
CA SER A 36 11.65 48.32 -0.26
C SER A 36 10.79 48.01 -1.47
N PRO A 37 11.30 48.12 -2.71
CA PRO A 37 10.56 47.76 -3.93
C PRO A 37 10.07 46.29 -3.89
N GLU A 38 10.73 45.41 -3.18
CA GLU A 38 10.30 44.02 -2.94
C GLU A 38 8.95 43.90 -2.18
N PHE A 39 8.62 44.91 -1.36
CA PHE A 39 7.33 44.92 -0.64
C PHE A 39 6.17 45.31 -1.60
N ASP A 40 6.43 46.20 -2.54
CA ASP A 40 5.44 46.57 -3.55
C ASP A 40 5.22 45.46 -4.55
N GLU A 41 6.26 44.73 -4.97
CA GLU A 41 6.14 43.53 -5.81
C GLU A 41 5.34 42.40 -5.09
N ILE A 42 5.53 42.19 -3.79
CA ILE A 42 4.77 41.20 -3.01
C ILE A 42 3.31 41.64 -2.87
N ASN A 43 3.03 42.92 -2.64
CA ASN A 43 1.67 43.45 -2.58
C ASN A 43 0.94 43.36 -3.94
N GLU A 44 1.64 43.59 -5.03
CA GLU A 44 1.11 43.45 -6.38
C GLU A 44 0.84 41.99 -6.75
N ALA A 45 1.73 41.08 -6.36
CA ALA A 45 1.56 39.64 -6.55
C ALA A 45 0.40 39.05 -5.72
N ILE A 46 0.10 39.61 -4.55
CA ILE A 46 -1.01 39.18 -3.69
C ILE A 46 -2.35 39.83 -4.09
N LEU A 47 -2.35 40.84 -4.95
CA LEU A 47 -3.52 41.63 -5.37
C LEU A 47 -4.28 42.30 -4.20
N GLU A 48 -3.69 42.36 -3.01
CA GLU A 48 -4.28 42.97 -1.82
C GLU A 48 -3.22 43.58 -0.93
N ALA A 49 -3.58 44.64 -0.21
CA ALA A 49 -2.70 45.20 0.81
C ALA A 49 -2.38 44.19 1.87
N TYR A 50 -1.13 44.04 2.24
CA TYR A 50 -0.62 43.04 3.22
C TYR A 50 -1.45 42.92 4.50
N PRO A 51 -1.92 44.00 5.16
CA PRO A 51 -2.79 43.90 6.34
C PRO A 51 -4.11 43.17 6.06
N ALA A 52 -4.74 43.41 4.91
CA ALA A 52 -5.99 42.77 4.52
C ALA A 52 -5.79 41.29 4.24
N PHE A 53 -4.66 40.92 3.61
CA PHE A 53 -4.28 39.53 3.41
C PHE A 53 -4.09 38.76 4.72
N ILE A 54 -3.41 39.35 5.70
CA ILE A 54 -3.21 38.71 7.05
C ILE A 54 -4.55 38.54 7.75
N GLU A 55 -5.45 39.52 7.72
CA GLU A 55 -6.76 39.40 8.33
C GLU A 55 -7.59 38.29 7.69
N ARG A 56 -7.61 38.22 6.35
CA ARG A 56 -8.29 37.16 5.61
C ARG A 56 -7.68 35.77 5.94
N ALA A 57 -6.36 35.67 6.05
CA ALA A 57 -5.68 34.44 6.44
C ALA A 57 -6.07 34.00 7.85
N ARG A 58 -6.22 34.94 8.79
CA ARG A 58 -6.73 34.67 10.15
C ARG A 58 -8.18 34.20 10.13
N GLU A 59 -9.06 34.88 9.40
CA GLU A 59 -10.46 34.47 9.25
C GLU A 59 -10.59 33.08 8.69
N ILE A 60 -9.84 32.76 7.63
CA ILE A 60 -9.82 31.43 7.02
C ILE A 60 -9.36 30.38 8.07
N THR A 61 -8.34 30.69 8.85
CA THR A 61 -7.84 29.79 9.90
C THR A 61 -8.88 29.55 10.98
N VAL A 62 -9.58 30.57 11.43
CA VAL A 62 -10.66 30.47 12.42
C VAL A 62 -11.81 29.62 11.87
N GLN A 63 -12.26 29.87 10.64
CA GLN A 63 -13.33 29.10 10.01
C GLN A 63 -12.93 27.65 9.78
N PHE A 64 -11.69 27.40 9.42
CA PHE A 64 -11.16 26.05 9.26
C PHE A 64 -11.15 25.29 10.60
N ASN A 65 -10.69 25.92 11.67
CA ASN A 65 -10.69 25.30 12.99
C ASN A 65 -12.11 24.97 13.48
N ARG A 66 -13.08 25.86 13.20
CA ARG A 66 -14.51 25.60 13.47
C ARG A 66 -15.02 24.41 12.66
N TYR A 67 -14.68 24.33 11.37
CA TYR A 67 -15.06 23.22 10.50
C TYR A 67 -14.46 21.88 10.99
N GLU A 68 -13.17 21.85 11.33
CA GLU A 68 -12.52 20.64 11.84
C GLU A 68 -13.09 20.20 13.19
N SER A 69 -13.41 21.15 14.08
CA SER A 69 -14.06 20.86 15.35
C SER A 69 -15.46 20.26 15.16
N ALA A 70 -16.28 20.84 14.28
CA ALA A 70 -17.61 20.32 13.97
C ALA A 70 -17.56 18.95 13.32
N LYS A 71 -16.61 18.73 12.39
CA LYS A 71 -16.35 17.43 11.75
C LYS A 71 -15.93 16.37 12.78
N GLY A 72 -15.04 16.74 13.71
CA GLY A 72 -14.62 15.89 14.81
C GLY A 72 -15.79 15.51 15.72
N GLY A 73 -16.66 16.47 16.07
CA GLY A 73 -17.87 16.23 16.86
C GLY A 73 -18.86 15.29 16.15
N LEU A 74 -19.09 15.49 14.86
CA LEU A 74 -19.96 14.60 14.07
C LEU A 74 -19.38 13.18 13.98
N SER A 75 -18.09 13.05 13.76
CA SER A 75 -17.41 11.76 13.69
C SER A 75 -17.42 11.03 15.02
N SER A 76 -17.02 11.67 16.13
CA SER A 76 -16.95 11.08 17.46
C SER A 76 -18.32 10.62 17.97
N GLY A 77 -19.37 11.40 17.71
CA GLY A 77 -20.75 11.03 18.06
C GLY A 77 -21.28 9.78 17.32
N ASN A 78 -20.64 9.38 16.21
CA ASN A 78 -21.08 8.26 15.39
C ASN A 78 -20.14 7.03 15.39
N LEU A 79 -19.12 6.97 16.28
CA LEU A 79 -18.20 5.82 16.37
C LEU A 79 -18.92 4.50 16.68
N ARG A 80 -20.02 4.53 17.45
CA ARG A 80 -20.83 3.34 17.74
C ARG A 80 -21.44 2.72 16.48
N LEU A 81 -21.77 3.52 15.48
CA LEU A 81 -22.25 3.04 14.18
C LEU A 81 -21.17 2.21 13.49
N VAL A 82 -19.91 2.66 13.51
CA VAL A 82 -18.77 1.91 12.91
C VAL A 82 -18.64 0.54 13.58
N VAL A 83 -18.67 0.49 14.92
CA VAL A 83 -18.58 -0.78 15.67
C VAL A 83 -19.71 -1.74 15.28
N SER A 84 -20.95 -1.23 15.14
CA SER A 84 -22.09 -2.06 14.75
C SER A 84 -21.97 -2.66 13.34
N VAL A 85 -21.41 -1.90 12.41
CA VAL A 85 -21.14 -2.39 11.04
C VAL A 85 -19.96 -3.35 11.02
N ALA A 86 -18.83 -3.02 11.69
CA ALA A 86 -17.62 -3.83 11.73
C ALA A 86 -17.86 -5.23 12.34
N LYS A 87 -18.77 -5.37 13.30
CA LYS A 87 -19.16 -6.68 13.89
C LYS A 87 -19.56 -7.71 12.83
N LYS A 88 -20.17 -7.29 11.73
CA LYS A 88 -20.62 -8.19 10.65
C LYS A 88 -19.47 -8.73 9.78
N TYR A 89 -18.28 -8.18 9.92
CA TYR A 89 -17.10 -8.51 9.12
C TYR A 89 -16.01 -9.25 9.91
N ARG A 90 -16.30 -9.66 11.15
CA ARG A 90 -15.36 -10.46 11.97
C ARG A 90 -14.99 -11.77 11.29
N GLY A 91 -13.77 -12.25 11.53
CA GLY A 91 -13.30 -13.54 11.02
C GLY A 91 -12.95 -13.56 9.53
N ARG A 92 -12.77 -12.38 8.91
CA ARG A 92 -12.45 -12.26 7.48
C ARG A 92 -10.97 -11.90 7.21
N GLY A 93 -10.07 -12.28 8.10
CA GLY A 93 -8.62 -12.10 7.89
C GLY A 93 -8.02 -10.81 8.47
N LEU A 94 -8.84 -9.89 8.99
CA LEU A 94 -8.39 -8.71 9.73
C LEU A 94 -8.83 -8.78 11.21
N SER A 95 -8.03 -8.18 12.09
CA SER A 95 -8.41 -8.03 13.50
C SER A 95 -9.64 -7.14 13.63
N PHE A 96 -10.43 -7.32 14.71
CA PHE A 96 -11.62 -6.51 14.91
C PHE A 96 -11.29 -5.02 15.10
N LEU A 97 -10.15 -4.71 15.70
CA LEU A 97 -9.68 -3.35 15.88
C LEU A 97 -9.31 -2.70 14.53
N ASP A 98 -8.66 -3.44 13.65
CA ASP A 98 -8.33 -2.95 12.30
C ASP A 98 -9.58 -2.67 11.48
N LEU A 99 -10.60 -3.54 11.58
CA LEU A 99 -11.90 -3.31 10.93
C LEU A 99 -12.57 -2.03 11.43
N ILE A 100 -12.48 -1.74 12.74
CA ILE A 100 -12.99 -0.49 13.33
C ILE A 100 -12.19 0.71 12.77
N GLN A 101 -10.87 0.64 12.70
CA GLN A 101 -10.05 1.74 12.20
C GLN A 101 -10.30 2.04 10.72
N GLU A 102 -10.40 1.00 9.90
CA GLU A 102 -10.78 1.18 8.48
C GLU A 102 -12.20 1.74 8.35
N GLY A 103 -13.12 1.28 9.19
CA GLY A 103 -14.47 1.81 9.26
C GLY A 103 -14.51 3.28 9.70
N ASN A 104 -13.66 3.70 10.66
CA ASN A 104 -13.51 5.10 11.08
C ASN A 104 -13.01 5.97 9.91
N THR A 105 -12.08 5.46 9.10
CA THR A 105 -11.62 6.15 7.89
C THR A 105 -12.78 6.36 6.90
N GLY A 106 -13.65 5.35 6.75
CA GLY A 106 -14.88 5.46 5.97
C GLY A 106 -15.85 6.50 6.55
N LEU A 107 -16.04 6.52 7.87
CA LEU A 107 -16.87 7.50 8.57
C LEU A 107 -16.36 8.93 8.36
N MET A 108 -15.05 9.16 8.47
CA MET A 108 -14.47 10.49 8.22
C MET A 108 -14.73 10.98 6.79
N ARG A 109 -14.62 10.10 5.79
CA ARG A 109 -14.99 10.41 4.40
C ARG A 109 -16.48 10.72 4.25
N ALA A 110 -17.32 10.02 5.00
CA ALA A 110 -18.76 10.30 5.01
C ALA A 110 -19.04 11.69 5.60
N CYS A 111 -18.40 12.07 6.71
CA CYS A 111 -18.54 13.41 7.31
C CYS A 111 -18.15 14.52 6.32
N GLU A 112 -17.10 14.30 5.52
CA GLU A 112 -16.63 15.29 4.53
C GLU A 112 -17.59 15.49 3.36
N LYS A 113 -18.32 14.45 2.96
CA LYS A 113 -19.16 14.45 1.76
C LYS A 113 -20.65 14.53 2.06
N TYR A 114 -21.03 14.56 3.35
CA TYR A 114 -22.42 14.59 3.75
C TYR A 114 -23.07 15.95 3.46
N GLU A 115 -24.17 15.92 2.74
CA GLU A 115 -24.99 17.09 2.42
C GLU A 115 -26.32 17.01 3.16
N TYR A 116 -26.44 17.71 4.29
CA TYR A 116 -27.63 17.72 5.12
C TYR A 116 -28.88 18.24 4.40
N ARG A 117 -28.70 19.10 3.40
CA ARG A 117 -29.79 19.70 2.62
C ARG A 117 -30.60 18.70 1.82
N LYS A 118 -30.06 17.49 1.58
CA LYS A 118 -30.77 16.40 0.90
C LYS A 118 -31.78 15.67 1.79
N GLY A 119 -31.89 15.99 3.08
CA GLY A 119 -32.90 15.50 3.99
C GLY A 119 -32.69 14.06 4.51
N TYR A 120 -31.70 13.34 4.06
CA TYR A 120 -31.41 11.98 4.53
C TYR A 120 -30.67 11.99 5.87
N LYS A 121 -30.94 10.97 6.71
CA LYS A 121 -30.19 10.80 7.97
C LYS A 121 -28.72 10.49 7.70
N PHE A 122 -27.82 11.08 8.47
CA PHE A 122 -26.38 10.86 8.37
C PHE A 122 -26.00 9.38 8.44
N SER A 123 -26.62 8.61 9.34
CA SER A 123 -26.37 7.18 9.51
C SER A 123 -26.61 6.36 8.24
N THR A 124 -27.62 6.69 7.43
CA THR A 124 -27.92 6.01 6.16
C THR A 124 -26.78 6.19 5.17
N TYR A 125 -26.28 7.43 5.04
CA TYR A 125 -25.19 7.77 4.15
C TYR A 125 -23.85 7.21 4.65
N ALA A 126 -23.56 7.37 5.95
CA ALA A 126 -22.32 6.92 6.56
C ALA A 126 -22.15 5.40 6.51
N THR A 127 -23.23 4.63 6.68
CA THR A 127 -23.20 3.15 6.62
C THR A 127 -22.64 2.64 5.29
N TRP A 128 -22.95 3.31 4.18
CA TRP A 128 -22.41 2.94 2.88
C TRP A 128 -20.89 3.14 2.81
N TRP A 129 -20.40 4.30 3.26
CA TRP A 129 -18.96 4.60 3.28
C TRP A 129 -18.17 3.71 4.23
N ILE A 130 -18.74 3.43 5.41
CA ILE A 130 -18.12 2.52 6.39
C ILE A 130 -18.01 1.12 5.80
N ARG A 131 -19.10 0.60 5.20
CA ARG A 131 -19.10 -0.71 4.55
C ARG A 131 -18.09 -0.80 3.42
N GLN A 132 -18.06 0.20 2.56
CA GLN A 132 -17.12 0.27 1.44
C GLN A 132 -15.66 0.28 1.91
N ALA A 133 -15.35 1.08 2.95
CA ALA A 133 -14.01 1.15 3.49
C ALA A 133 -13.56 -0.19 4.09
N ILE A 134 -14.43 -0.84 4.89
CA ILE A 134 -14.14 -2.14 5.50
C ILE A 134 -13.97 -3.23 4.43
N SER A 135 -14.88 -3.32 3.46
CA SER A 135 -14.81 -4.33 2.40
C SER A 135 -13.54 -4.17 1.56
N ARG A 136 -13.18 -2.94 1.24
CA ARG A 136 -11.94 -2.63 0.52
C ARG A 136 -10.71 -2.99 1.33
N ALA A 137 -10.68 -2.66 2.62
CA ALA A 137 -9.58 -3.01 3.50
C ALA A 137 -9.39 -4.53 3.63
N ILE A 138 -10.49 -5.30 3.71
CA ILE A 138 -10.43 -6.77 3.70
C ILE A 138 -9.83 -7.26 2.38
N ALA A 139 -10.28 -6.77 1.23
CA ALA A 139 -9.74 -7.19 -0.06
C ALA A 139 -8.23 -6.87 -0.21
N GLU A 140 -7.77 -5.74 0.34
CA GLU A 140 -6.41 -5.27 0.17
C GLU A 140 -5.42 -5.77 1.24
N LYS A 141 -5.87 -6.02 2.48
CA LYS A 141 -4.99 -6.20 3.65
C LYS A 141 -5.19 -7.53 4.40
N SER A 142 -6.21 -8.33 4.07
CA SER A 142 -6.50 -9.56 4.82
C SER A 142 -5.52 -10.70 4.56
N ARG A 143 -4.74 -10.64 3.48
CA ARG A 143 -3.82 -11.71 3.06
C ARG A 143 -2.37 -11.28 3.27
N MET A 144 -1.52 -12.24 3.65
CA MET A 144 -0.07 -12.03 3.77
C MET A 144 0.53 -11.67 2.41
N VAL A 145 0.17 -12.41 1.36
CA VAL A 145 0.50 -12.06 -0.02
C VAL A 145 -0.68 -11.29 -0.59
N ARG A 146 -0.49 -9.99 -0.87
CA ARG A 146 -1.51 -9.11 -1.39
C ARG A 146 -2.01 -9.59 -2.77
N LEU A 147 -3.32 -9.68 -2.92
CA LEU A 147 -3.96 -9.93 -4.22
C LEU A 147 -4.63 -8.64 -4.74
N PRO A 148 -4.71 -8.44 -6.06
CA PRO A 148 -5.53 -7.40 -6.65
C PRO A 148 -7.01 -7.54 -6.26
N VAL A 149 -7.71 -6.40 -6.15
CA VAL A 149 -9.11 -6.36 -5.68
C VAL A 149 -10.04 -7.18 -6.57
N TYR A 150 -9.86 -7.11 -7.91
CA TYR A 150 -10.68 -7.86 -8.85
C TYR A 150 -10.60 -9.39 -8.61
N MET A 151 -9.42 -9.93 -8.27
CA MET A 151 -9.27 -11.35 -7.94
C MET A 151 -10.05 -11.72 -6.67
N SER A 152 -10.03 -10.86 -5.65
CA SER A 152 -10.81 -11.07 -4.42
C SER A 152 -12.31 -11.04 -4.68
N GLU A 153 -12.77 -10.19 -5.60
CA GLU A 153 -14.18 -10.12 -6.03
C GLU A 153 -14.57 -11.37 -6.81
N THR A 154 -13.74 -11.80 -7.77
CA THR A 154 -13.98 -13.04 -8.53
C THR A 154 -14.03 -14.26 -7.62
N MET A 155 -13.13 -14.36 -6.64
CA MET A 155 -13.17 -15.45 -5.65
C MET A 155 -14.42 -15.42 -4.77
N SER A 156 -14.91 -14.24 -4.43
CA SER A 156 -16.16 -14.11 -3.69
C SER A 156 -17.35 -14.59 -4.52
N LYS A 157 -17.39 -14.25 -5.82
CA LYS A 157 -18.41 -14.75 -6.76
C LYS A 157 -18.32 -16.26 -6.91
N LEU A 158 -17.11 -16.81 -7.10
CA LEU A 158 -16.86 -18.26 -7.18
C LEU A 158 -17.41 -18.99 -5.95
N GLY A 159 -17.16 -18.46 -4.74
CA GLY A 159 -17.73 -19.01 -3.52
C GLY A 159 -19.28 -18.94 -3.46
N GLY A 160 -19.87 -17.95 -4.12
CA GLY A 160 -21.32 -17.81 -4.29
C GLY A 160 -21.88 -18.91 -5.21
N VAL A 161 -21.35 -18.99 -6.43
CA VAL A 161 -21.70 -19.99 -7.45
C VAL A 161 -21.56 -21.42 -6.92
N SER A 162 -20.43 -21.72 -6.27
CA SER A 162 -20.18 -23.04 -5.69
C SER A 162 -21.22 -23.43 -4.63
N ARG A 163 -21.65 -22.49 -3.78
CA ARG A 163 -22.71 -22.74 -2.79
C ARG A 163 -24.07 -22.92 -3.44
N GLU A 164 -24.38 -22.16 -4.44
CA GLU A 164 -25.65 -22.26 -5.19
C GLU A 164 -25.77 -23.59 -5.93
N HIS A 165 -24.68 -24.04 -6.59
CA HIS A 165 -24.61 -25.37 -7.20
C HIS A 165 -24.78 -26.50 -6.18
N LEU A 166 -24.12 -26.39 -5.03
CA LEU A 166 -24.25 -27.37 -3.96
C LEU A 166 -25.70 -27.47 -3.44
N GLN A 167 -26.38 -26.33 -3.32
CA GLN A 167 -27.80 -26.30 -2.90
C GLN A 167 -28.76 -26.84 -3.98
N LYS A 168 -28.50 -26.54 -5.25
CA LYS A 168 -29.38 -26.96 -6.35
C LYS A 168 -29.12 -28.38 -6.82
N LYS A 169 -27.88 -28.79 -6.97
CA LYS A 169 -27.46 -30.06 -7.58
C LYS A 169 -26.92 -31.09 -6.57
N GLY A 170 -26.72 -30.71 -5.28
CA GLY A 170 -26.21 -31.60 -4.24
C GLY A 170 -24.71 -31.97 -4.38
N ARG A 171 -24.02 -31.49 -5.42
CA ARG A 171 -22.59 -31.72 -5.68
C ARG A 171 -21.84 -30.40 -5.88
N ARG A 172 -20.53 -30.44 -5.66
CA ARG A 172 -19.67 -29.30 -6.01
C ARG A 172 -19.58 -29.17 -7.54
N PRO A 173 -19.62 -27.96 -8.07
CA PRO A 173 -19.43 -27.72 -9.50
C PRO A 173 -18.01 -28.03 -9.93
N ASP A 174 -17.83 -28.47 -11.17
CA ASP A 174 -16.55 -28.57 -11.82
C ASP A 174 -16.00 -27.19 -12.22
N ILE A 175 -14.69 -27.08 -12.46
CA ILE A 175 -14.03 -25.82 -12.84
C ILE A 175 -14.62 -25.27 -14.14
N HIS A 176 -14.94 -26.12 -15.11
CA HIS A 176 -15.58 -25.74 -16.36
C HIS A 176 -16.99 -25.17 -16.18
N GLU A 177 -17.79 -25.77 -15.30
CA GLU A 177 -19.15 -25.27 -14.98
C GLU A 177 -19.10 -23.88 -14.32
N ILE A 178 -18.10 -23.64 -13.49
CA ILE A 178 -17.89 -22.33 -12.85
C ILE A 178 -17.38 -21.30 -13.86
N ALA A 179 -16.49 -21.71 -14.75
CA ALA A 179 -15.90 -20.88 -15.80
C ALA A 179 -16.98 -20.34 -16.75
N GLU A 180 -17.90 -21.22 -17.16
CA GLU A 180 -19.06 -20.83 -17.98
C GLU A 180 -20.00 -19.84 -17.26
N GLU A 181 -20.28 -20.08 -15.97
CA GLU A 181 -21.20 -19.22 -15.21
C GLU A 181 -20.61 -17.85 -14.88
N LEU A 182 -19.28 -17.76 -14.74
CA LEU A 182 -18.58 -16.50 -14.46
C LEU A 182 -18.08 -15.78 -15.73
N ASP A 183 -18.24 -16.41 -16.92
CA ASP A 183 -17.71 -15.90 -18.20
C ASP A 183 -16.19 -15.62 -18.15
N ILE A 184 -15.44 -16.59 -17.60
CA ILE A 184 -13.97 -16.49 -17.42
C ILE A 184 -13.36 -17.77 -18.01
N PRO A 185 -12.22 -17.69 -18.73
CA PRO A 185 -11.49 -18.88 -19.21
C PRO A 185 -11.13 -19.83 -18.07
N ALA A 186 -11.30 -21.14 -18.25
CA ALA A 186 -11.03 -22.14 -17.23
C ALA A 186 -9.57 -22.11 -16.75
N GLU A 187 -8.63 -21.84 -17.64
CA GLU A 187 -7.19 -21.71 -17.34
C GLU A 187 -6.90 -20.54 -16.39
N GLU A 188 -7.54 -19.38 -16.61
CA GLU A 188 -7.42 -18.21 -15.75
C GLU A 188 -8.03 -18.47 -14.36
N LEU A 189 -9.18 -19.13 -14.32
CA LEU A 189 -9.82 -19.51 -13.08
C LEU A 189 -8.95 -20.48 -12.27
N GLU A 190 -8.32 -21.45 -12.92
CA GLU A 190 -7.39 -22.38 -12.28
C GLU A 190 -6.17 -21.68 -11.72
N ALA A 191 -5.58 -20.75 -12.47
CA ALA A 191 -4.46 -19.93 -12.01
C ALA A 191 -4.87 -19.07 -10.79
N MET A 192 -6.05 -18.46 -10.80
CA MET A 192 -6.59 -17.72 -9.65
C MET A 192 -6.77 -18.62 -8.42
N LEU A 193 -7.26 -19.85 -8.58
CA LEU A 193 -7.42 -20.80 -7.48
C LEU A 193 -6.08 -21.21 -6.88
N ARG A 194 -5.03 -21.38 -7.69
CA ARG A 194 -3.68 -21.66 -7.20
C ARG A 194 -3.13 -20.50 -6.37
N LEU A 195 -3.32 -19.26 -6.80
CA LEU A 195 -2.90 -18.05 -6.09
C LEU A 195 -3.73 -17.78 -4.82
N SER A 196 -4.94 -18.34 -4.74
CA SER A 196 -5.86 -18.20 -3.61
C SER A 196 -5.40 -18.93 -2.34
N ARG A 197 -4.48 -19.88 -2.45
CA ARG A 197 -4.04 -20.71 -1.30
C ARG A 197 -3.42 -19.82 -0.22
N SER A 198 -3.75 -20.13 1.02
CA SER A 198 -3.13 -19.45 2.17
C SER A 198 -1.72 -20.01 2.42
N PRO A 199 -0.74 -19.16 2.73
CA PRO A 199 0.58 -19.62 3.17
C PRO A 199 0.49 -20.46 4.45
N VAL A 200 1.33 -21.48 4.56
CA VAL A 200 1.50 -22.27 5.78
C VAL A 200 2.68 -21.72 6.56
N SER A 201 2.58 -21.67 7.88
CA SER A 201 3.69 -21.22 8.72
C SER A 201 4.84 -22.23 8.69
N LEU A 202 6.06 -21.75 8.51
CA LEU A 202 7.26 -22.58 8.60
C LEU A 202 7.51 -23.13 10.01
N SER A 203 6.98 -22.46 11.02
CA SER A 203 7.07 -22.87 12.42
C SER A 203 5.98 -23.87 12.83
N THR A 204 5.19 -24.38 11.88
CA THR A 204 4.18 -25.41 12.19
C THR A 204 4.89 -26.70 12.57
N PRO A 205 4.62 -27.27 13.77
CA PRO A 205 5.22 -28.55 14.19
C PRO A 205 4.73 -29.66 13.27
N ILE A 206 5.62 -30.61 12.95
CA ILE A 206 5.32 -31.82 12.18
C ILE A 206 5.52 -33.01 13.07
N GLY A 207 4.45 -33.78 13.29
CA GLY A 207 4.47 -34.98 14.13
C GLY A 207 3.92 -34.75 15.54
N THR A 208 4.08 -35.76 16.39
CA THR A 208 3.59 -35.78 17.78
C THR A 208 4.64 -35.30 18.79
N GLU A 209 5.90 -35.17 18.38
CA GLU A 209 7.00 -34.66 19.18
C GLU A 209 7.34 -33.24 18.66
N ASP A 210 7.39 -32.26 19.56
CA ASP A 210 7.49 -30.82 19.26
C ASP A 210 8.86 -30.37 18.67
N ASP A 211 9.77 -31.30 18.37
CA ASP A 211 11.17 -31.01 18.04
C ASP A 211 11.40 -30.63 16.57
N SER A 212 10.47 -30.90 15.64
CA SER A 212 10.67 -30.61 14.22
C SER A 212 9.59 -29.68 13.63
N THR A 213 10.03 -28.67 12.89
CA THR A 213 9.15 -27.71 12.23
C THR A 213 9.11 -27.94 10.72
N PHE A 214 8.08 -27.44 10.06
CA PHE A 214 7.95 -27.52 8.59
C PHE A 214 9.14 -26.85 7.88
N GLY A 215 9.75 -25.83 8.50
CA GLY A 215 10.92 -25.15 7.99
C GLY A 215 12.17 -26.02 7.88
N ASP A 216 12.32 -27.01 8.78
CA ASP A 216 13.49 -27.89 8.82
C ASP A 216 13.54 -28.87 7.63
N PHE A 217 12.40 -29.09 6.97
CA PHE A 217 12.28 -29.96 5.78
C PHE A 217 12.48 -29.21 4.45
N LEU A 218 12.67 -27.89 4.50
CA LEU A 218 12.90 -27.10 3.29
C LEU A 218 14.37 -27.07 2.93
N GLU A 219 14.71 -27.61 1.77
CA GLU A 219 16.05 -27.57 1.22
C GLU A 219 16.44 -26.17 0.76
N ASP A 220 17.63 -25.71 1.13
CA ASP A 220 18.19 -24.44 0.62
C ASP A 220 18.94 -24.68 -0.70
N HIS A 221 18.27 -24.37 -1.80
CA HIS A 221 18.84 -24.48 -3.15
C HIS A 221 19.87 -23.39 -3.49
N ARG A 222 20.15 -22.42 -2.60
CA ARG A 222 21.14 -21.37 -2.82
C ARG A 222 22.55 -21.82 -2.40
N ILE A 223 22.63 -22.78 -1.52
CA ILE A 223 23.91 -23.34 -1.06
C ILE A 223 24.33 -24.41 -2.07
N GLU A 224 25.50 -24.22 -2.69
CA GLU A 224 26.07 -25.21 -3.58
C GLU A 224 26.34 -26.51 -2.80
N SER A 225 25.95 -27.64 -3.36
CA SER A 225 26.25 -28.94 -2.77
C SER A 225 27.78 -29.10 -2.60
N PRO A 226 28.27 -29.57 -1.42
CA PRO A 226 29.70 -29.82 -1.24
C PRO A 226 30.32 -30.71 -2.31
N ALA A 227 29.55 -31.67 -2.85
CA ALA A 227 29.96 -32.53 -3.93
C ALA A 227 30.14 -31.78 -5.27
N GLU A 228 29.21 -30.84 -5.57
CA GLU A 228 29.32 -29.98 -6.75
C GLU A 228 30.48 -29.00 -6.63
N ALA A 229 30.64 -28.37 -5.49
CA ALA A 229 31.76 -27.47 -5.20
C ALA A 229 33.12 -28.20 -5.36
N LEU A 230 33.22 -29.44 -4.87
CA LEU A 230 34.40 -30.28 -5.03
C LEU A 230 34.65 -30.62 -6.52
N SER A 231 33.58 -31.00 -7.25
CA SER A 231 33.68 -31.30 -8.69
C SER A 231 34.15 -30.12 -9.49
N ILE A 232 33.62 -28.92 -9.22
CA ILE A 232 34.05 -27.65 -9.87
C ILE A 232 35.50 -27.33 -9.53
N SER A 233 35.91 -27.53 -8.26
CA SER A 233 37.29 -27.33 -7.83
C SER A 233 38.26 -28.29 -8.51
N ALA A 234 37.89 -29.58 -8.62
CA ALA A 234 38.69 -30.60 -9.33
C ALA A 234 38.78 -30.30 -10.82
N LEU A 235 37.68 -29.80 -11.44
CA LEU A 235 37.67 -29.38 -12.86
C LEU A 235 38.61 -28.19 -13.06
N LYS A 236 38.53 -27.16 -12.20
CA LYS A 236 39.45 -26.01 -12.24
C LYS A 236 40.91 -26.43 -12.12
N GLY A 237 41.22 -27.37 -11.24
CA GLY A 237 42.56 -27.93 -11.10
C GLY A 237 43.05 -28.64 -12.38
N ARG A 238 42.20 -29.51 -12.99
CA ARG A 238 42.51 -30.18 -14.23
C ARG A 238 42.72 -29.20 -15.39
N MET A 239 41.85 -28.19 -15.52
CA MET A 239 41.99 -27.12 -16.49
C MET A 239 43.32 -26.36 -16.30
N GLY A 240 43.69 -26.05 -15.05
CA GLY A 240 44.98 -25.45 -14.73
C GLY A 240 46.18 -26.26 -15.27
N ASN A 241 46.19 -27.56 -15.00
CA ASN A 241 47.25 -28.47 -15.47
C ASN A 241 47.32 -28.57 -17.02
N ILE A 242 46.15 -28.60 -17.69
CA ILE A 242 46.10 -28.59 -19.18
C ILE A 242 46.61 -27.25 -19.72
N LEU A 243 46.25 -26.12 -19.11
CA LEU A 243 46.76 -24.83 -19.53
C LEU A 243 48.27 -24.67 -19.36
N GLU A 244 48.88 -25.42 -18.40
CA GLU A 244 50.33 -25.43 -18.21
C GLU A 244 51.10 -26.13 -19.34
N THR A 245 50.44 -26.99 -20.13
CA THR A 245 51.07 -27.61 -21.31
C THR A 245 51.19 -26.68 -22.53
N LEU A 246 50.50 -25.52 -22.49
CA LEU A 246 50.54 -24.54 -23.59
C LEU A 246 51.66 -23.52 -23.38
N SER A 247 52.12 -22.88 -24.47
CA SER A 247 53.07 -21.80 -24.40
C SER A 247 52.51 -20.63 -23.58
N LEU A 248 53.40 -19.84 -22.96
CA LEU A 248 53.01 -18.70 -22.10
C LEU A 248 52.00 -17.75 -22.79
N ARG A 249 52.21 -17.50 -24.06
CA ARG A 249 51.42 -16.58 -24.88
C ARG A 249 49.99 -17.12 -25.13
N GLU A 250 49.88 -18.39 -25.52
CA GLU A 250 48.61 -19.08 -25.75
C GLU A 250 47.79 -19.19 -24.45
N ARG A 251 48.46 -19.54 -23.33
CA ARG A 251 47.83 -19.62 -22.02
C ARG A 251 47.20 -18.28 -21.59
N GLU A 252 47.91 -17.18 -21.73
CA GLU A 252 47.41 -15.86 -21.37
C GLU A 252 46.25 -15.40 -22.27
N VAL A 253 46.30 -15.70 -23.57
CA VAL A 253 45.22 -15.37 -24.49
C VAL A 253 43.94 -16.13 -24.10
N ILE A 254 44.05 -17.44 -23.83
CA ILE A 254 42.91 -18.26 -23.41
C ILE A 254 42.35 -17.74 -22.04
N LYS A 255 43.23 -17.49 -21.07
CA LYS A 255 42.80 -16.95 -19.77
C LYS A 255 42.07 -15.61 -19.90
N MET A 256 42.57 -14.71 -20.77
CA MET A 256 41.90 -13.42 -21.01
C MET A 256 40.57 -13.59 -21.71
N ARG A 257 40.49 -14.43 -22.72
CA ARG A 257 39.26 -14.62 -23.49
C ARG A 257 38.12 -15.25 -22.68
N PHE A 258 38.45 -16.22 -21.82
CA PHE A 258 37.47 -16.96 -21.03
C PHE A 258 37.33 -16.45 -19.57
N GLY A 259 38.11 -15.42 -19.20
CA GLY A 259 38.07 -14.87 -17.83
C GLY A 259 38.56 -15.83 -16.75
N ILE A 260 39.43 -16.79 -17.07
CA ILE A 260 39.93 -17.78 -16.12
C ILE A 260 40.87 -17.09 -15.11
N GLY A 261 40.40 -16.95 -13.85
CA GLY A 261 41.13 -16.28 -12.79
C GLY A 261 41.06 -14.75 -12.83
N ARG A 262 40.14 -14.17 -13.59
CA ARG A 262 39.87 -12.71 -13.68
C ARG A 262 38.36 -12.43 -13.63
N ASP A 263 38.00 -11.21 -13.23
CA ASP A 263 36.59 -10.80 -13.11
C ASP A 263 35.91 -10.43 -14.45
N SER A 264 36.67 -10.34 -15.55
CA SER A 264 36.13 -9.94 -16.87
C SER A 264 36.75 -10.75 -18.01
N THR A 265 35.96 -10.95 -19.04
CA THR A 265 36.39 -11.55 -20.31
C THR A 265 36.82 -10.47 -21.28
N PHE A 266 37.88 -10.73 -22.10
CA PHE A 266 38.34 -9.84 -23.15
C PHE A 266 38.00 -10.45 -24.52
N THR A 267 37.62 -9.60 -25.46
CA THR A 267 37.35 -9.98 -26.85
C THR A 267 38.58 -9.92 -27.70
#